data_671ee4f96a9be5a228e43335338c5cc0
#
_entry.id   671ee4f96a9be5a228e43335338c5cc0
#
_cell.length_a   1.000
_cell.length_b   1.000
_cell.length_c   1.000
_cell.angle_alpha   90.00
_cell.angle_beta   90.00
_cell.angle_gamma   90.00
#
_symmetry.space_group_name_H-M   'P 1'
#
loop_
_entity.id
_entity.type
_entity.pdbx_description
1 polymer ?
#
loop_
_entity_poly.entity_id
_entity_poly.type
_entity_poly.pdbx_seq_one_letter_code
_entity_poly.pdbx_strand_id
1 'polypeptide(L)'
;MLVLLVVAEVPLAIGVLRPRLEPVPRRTDVVYAIGPADFHMAQARDLMRRTGASTLVVTISVDPRTGEEYRKDFCDPSPHWKVICLVPDPYTTRGEAATLRDLAARHHWSDAVVLTDPPHVTRTRVWMDRCAAIPVTVVEATDRASRHVNLRGVAYQSAGWVVGQVQSCP
;
A
#
# COMPACT_ATOMS: atom_id res chain seq x y z
N MET A 1 20.73 -27.81 -3.41
CA MET A 1 20.54 -26.37 -3.22
C MET A 1 19.53 -25.77 -4.18
N LEU A 2 19.60 -26.07 -5.48
CA LEU A 2 18.65 -25.54 -6.48
C LEU A 2 17.18 -25.94 -6.21
N VAL A 3 16.93 -27.21 -5.84
CA VAL A 3 15.60 -27.76 -5.55
C VAL A 3 14.94 -27.05 -4.34
N LEU A 4 15.71 -26.74 -3.29
CA LEU A 4 15.20 -26.00 -2.12
C LEU A 4 14.82 -24.56 -2.45
N LEU A 5 15.53 -23.89 -3.36
CA LEU A 5 15.19 -22.55 -3.83
C LEU A 5 13.89 -22.58 -4.62
N VAL A 6 13.69 -23.54 -5.51
CA VAL A 6 12.44 -23.67 -6.29
C VAL A 6 11.25 -23.99 -5.40
N VAL A 7 11.40 -24.82 -4.38
CA VAL A 7 10.32 -25.18 -3.44
C VAL A 7 9.91 -23.97 -2.57
N ALA A 8 10.82 -23.07 -2.26
CA ALA A 8 10.50 -21.86 -1.51
C ALA A 8 9.82 -20.77 -2.37
N GLU A 9 10.19 -20.67 -3.65
CA GLU A 9 9.64 -19.67 -4.59
C GLU A 9 8.18 -19.93 -4.96
N VAL A 10 7.73 -21.18 -5.03
CA VAL A 10 6.36 -21.52 -5.43
C VAL A 10 5.31 -20.96 -4.47
N PRO A 11 5.37 -21.16 -3.14
CA PRO A 11 4.40 -20.58 -2.21
C PRO A 11 4.46 -19.04 -2.18
N LEU A 12 5.64 -18.44 -2.36
CA LEU A 12 5.80 -16.99 -2.47
C LEU A 12 5.13 -16.45 -3.73
N ALA A 13 5.36 -17.09 -4.88
CA ALA A 13 4.72 -16.73 -6.14
C ALA A 13 3.18 -16.84 -6.03
N ILE A 14 2.67 -17.89 -5.39
CA ILE A 14 1.24 -18.06 -5.13
C ILE A 14 0.72 -16.91 -4.25
N GLY A 15 1.44 -16.54 -3.20
CA GLY A 15 1.07 -15.43 -2.32
C GLY A 15 1.05 -14.06 -3.03
N VAL A 16 1.91 -13.86 -4.04
CA VAL A 16 1.90 -12.65 -4.88
C VAL A 16 0.74 -12.67 -5.89
N LEU A 17 0.50 -13.82 -6.53
CA LEU A 17 -0.52 -13.95 -7.57
C LEU A 17 -1.94 -14.09 -7.00
N ARG A 18 -2.08 -14.61 -5.79
CA ARG A 18 -3.34 -14.82 -5.07
C ARG A 18 -3.20 -14.35 -3.62
N PRO A 19 -3.11 -13.05 -3.38
CA PRO A 19 -2.96 -12.54 -2.02
C PRO A 19 -4.17 -12.91 -1.18
N ARG A 20 -3.92 -13.16 0.10
CA ARG A 20 -5.01 -13.37 1.05
C ARG A 20 -5.71 -12.04 1.28
N LEU A 21 -6.97 -11.95 0.89
CA LEU A 21 -7.77 -10.73 1.05
C LEU A 21 -8.43 -10.70 2.42
N GLU A 22 -8.54 -9.52 2.97
CA GLU A 22 -9.26 -9.24 4.22
C GLU A 22 -10.54 -8.49 3.92
N PRO A 23 -11.61 -8.72 4.69
CA PRO A 23 -12.84 -7.95 4.53
C PRO A 23 -12.59 -6.49 4.91
N VAL A 24 -13.14 -5.58 4.13
CA VAL A 24 -13.11 -4.15 4.44
C VAL A 24 -13.86 -3.92 5.76
N PRO A 25 -13.26 -3.25 6.75
CA PRO A 25 -13.93 -2.94 8.01
C PRO A 25 -15.11 -1.98 7.79
N ARG A 26 -16.07 -2.00 8.70
CA ARG A 26 -17.22 -1.08 8.63
C ARG A 26 -16.84 0.37 8.95
N ARG A 27 -15.77 0.58 9.70
CA ARG A 27 -15.24 1.88 10.06
C ARG A 27 -13.73 1.85 10.03
N THR A 28 -13.12 2.96 9.70
CA THR A 28 -11.68 3.19 9.82
C THR A 28 -11.42 4.70 9.96
N ASP A 29 -10.33 5.06 10.60
CA ASP A 29 -9.95 6.47 10.77
C ASP A 29 -9.41 7.07 9.47
N VAL A 30 -8.67 6.26 8.70
CA VAL A 30 -7.97 6.70 7.49
C VAL A 30 -8.02 5.64 6.38
N VAL A 31 -8.14 6.11 5.14
CA VAL A 31 -7.85 5.32 3.93
C VAL A 31 -6.53 5.82 3.37
N TYR A 32 -5.59 4.92 3.13
CA TYR A 32 -4.28 5.24 2.56
C TYR A 32 -4.10 4.52 1.23
N ALA A 33 -4.13 5.27 0.13
CA ALA A 33 -3.86 4.77 -1.22
C ALA A 33 -2.36 4.86 -1.51
N ILE A 34 -1.72 3.71 -1.73
CA ILE A 34 -0.28 3.59 -2.00
C ILE A 34 -0.04 3.01 -3.39
N GLY A 35 1.17 3.24 -3.91
CA GLY A 35 1.54 2.85 -5.27
C GLY A 35 1.03 3.85 -6.31
N PRO A 36 0.86 3.48 -7.60
CA PRO A 36 0.35 4.39 -8.62
C PRO A 36 -1.12 4.73 -8.35
N ALA A 37 -1.37 5.64 -7.42
CA ALA A 37 -2.68 5.95 -6.86
C ALA A 37 -3.70 6.45 -7.91
N ASP A 38 -3.22 6.98 -9.05
CA ASP A 38 -4.05 7.46 -10.15
C ASP A 38 -5.14 6.46 -10.57
N PHE A 39 -4.78 5.18 -10.62
CA PHE A 39 -5.69 4.11 -11.04
C PHE A 39 -6.69 3.69 -9.96
N HIS A 40 -6.41 4.02 -8.70
CA HIS A 40 -7.19 3.52 -7.56
C HIS A 40 -8.10 4.56 -6.92
N MET A 41 -8.10 5.80 -7.40
CA MET A 41 -8.79 6.91 -6.74
C MET A 41 -10.31 6.73 -6.67
N ALA A 42 -10.93 6.09 -7.67
CA ALA A 42 -12.35 5.79 -7.63
C ALA A 42 -12.68 4.83 -6.47
N GLN A 43 -11.86 3.77 -6.30
CA GLN A 43 -12.02 2.80 -5.22
C GLN A 43 -11.65 3.40 -3.86
N ALA A 44 -10.60 4.23 -3.79
CA ALA A 44 -10.23 4.93 -2.56
C ALA A 44 -11.40 5.82 -2.05
N ARG A 45 -12.03 6.59 -2.93
CA ARG A 45 -13.21 7.41 -2.61
C ARG A 45 -14.42 6.55 -2.20
N ASP A 46 -14.58 5.36 -2.79
CA ASP A 46 -15.63 4.42 -2.39
C ASP A 46 -15.36 3.89 -0.97
N LEU A 47 -14.13 3.51 -0.67
CA LEU A 47 -13.71 3.09 0.66
C LEU A 47 -13.95 4.20 1.70
N MET A 48 -13.62 5.47 1.39
CA MET A 48 -13.93 6.61 2.25
C MET A 48 -15.41 6.67 2.62
N ARG A 49 -16.30 6.56 1.63
CA ARG A 49 -17.76 6.60 1.86
C ARG A 49 -18.25 5.39 2.68
N ARG A 50 -17.75 4.19 2.37
CA ARG A 50 -18.20 2.94 3.01
C ARG A 50 -17.74 2.81 4.46
N THR A 51 -16.55 3.29 4.75
CA THR A 51 -15.94 3.19 6.09
C THR A 51 -16.17 4.42 6.96
N GLY A 52 -16.62 5.53 6.37
CA GLY A 52 -16.77 6.79 7.07
C GLY A 52 -15.45 7.42 7.51
N ALA A 53 -14.33 7.03 6.89
CA ALA A 53 -13.03 7.62 7.16
C ALA A 53 -13.03 9.12 6.93
N SER A 54 -12.38 9.87 7.83
CA SER A 54 -12.31 11.34 7.75
C SER A 54 -11.13 11.85 6.91
N THR A 55 -10.13 11.00 6.69
CA THR A 55 -8.89 11.37 5.99
C THR A 55 -8.54 10.36 4.90
N LEU A 56 -8.20 10.88 3.73
CA LEU A 56 -7.61 10.16 2.61
C LEU A 56 -6.14 10.55 2.51
N VAL A 57 -5.24 9.60 2.67
CA VAL A 57 -3.81 9.77 2.43
C VAL A 57 -3.47 9.15 1.08
N VAL A 58 -2.65 9.82 0.28
CA VAL A 58 -2.25 9.37 -1.05
C VAL A 58 -0.74 9.50 -1.21
N THR A 59 -0.08 8.39 -1.57
CA THR A 59 1.32 8.44 -2.02
C THR A 59 1.38 9.01 -3.43
N ILE A 60 2.19 10.06 -3.61
CA ILE A 60 2.46 10.66 -4.91
C ILE A 60 3.64 9.95 -5.56
N SER A 61 3.50 9.62 -6.84
CA SER A 61 4.60 9.10 -7.65
C SER A 61 5.61 10.21 -7.94
N VAL A 62 6.89 9.81 -8.05
CA VAL A 62 8.02 10.71 -8.35
C VAL A 62 8.76 10.18 -9.57
N ASP A 63 9.15 11.07 -10.48
CA ASP A 63 10.03 10.70 -11.59
C ASP A 63 11.41 10.31 -11.03
N PRO A 64 11.87 9.07 -11.25
CA PRO A 64 13.13 8.60 -10.66
C PRO A 64 14.38 9.30 -11.22
N ARG A 65 14.26 10.02 -12.34
CA ARG A 65 15.39 10.75 -12.97
C ARG A 65 15.44 12.20 -12.57
N THR A 66 14.27 12.86 -12.44
CA THR A 66 14.19 14.31 -12.19
C THR A 66 13.83 14.63 -10.74
N GLY A 67 13.26 13.67 -10.00
CA GLY A 67 12.69 13.90 -8.66
C GLY A 67 11.38 14.69 -8.71
N GLU A 68 10.80 14.93 -9.88
CA GLU A 68 9.57 15.67 -10.02
C GLU A 68 8.38 14.88 -9.48
N GLU A 69 7.56 15.52 -8.65
CA GLU A 69 6.34 14.94 -8.09
C GLU A 69 5.19 14.99 -9.09
N TYR A 70 4.57 13.85 -9.37
CA TYR A 70 3.36 13.76 -10.19
C TYR A 70 2.10 14.07 -9.34
N ARG A 71 1.94 15.34 -8.93
CA ARG A 71 0.71 15.79 -8.30
C ARG A 71 -0.43 15.84 -9.30
N LYS A 72 -1.60 15.42 -8.86
CA LYS A 72 -2.85 15.36 -9.64
C LYS A 72 -3.99 16.03 -8.88
N ASP A 73 -5.09 16.28 -9.58
CA ASP A 73 -6.32 16.92 -9.05
C ASP A 73 -6.91 16.19 -7.83
N PHE A 74 -6.59 14.91 -7.64
CA PHE A 74 -7.02 14.18 -6.46
C PHE A 74 -6.34 14.65 -5.15
N CYS A 75 -5.29 15.45 -5.25
CA CYS A 75 -4.64 16.10 -4.11
C CYS A 75 -5.29 17.43 -3.73
N ASP A 76 -6.24 17.91 -4.52
CA ASP A 76 -6.97 19.13 -4.22
C ASP A 76 -7.87 18.95 -2.98
N PRO A 77 -8.14 20.03 -2.24
CA PRO A 77 -9.02 19.96 -1.10
C PRO A 77 -10.40 19.39 -1.44
N SER A 78 -10.87 18.46 -0.63
CA SER A 78 -12.21 17.89 -0.76
C SER A 78 -13.16 18.52 0.29
N PRO A 79 -14.43 18.83 -0.06
CA PRO A 79 -15.41 19.28 0.91
C PRO A 79 -15.90 18.16 1.84
N HIS A 80 -15.59 16.90 1.54
CA HIS A 80 -16.14 15.74 2.25
C HIS A 80 -15.18 15.10 3.25
N TRP A 81 -13.85 15.21 3.00
CA TRP A 81 -12.80 14.63 3.83
C TRP A 81 -11.48 15.37 3.65
N LYS A 82 -10.61 15.23 4.63
CA LYS A 82 -9.24 15.74 4.53
C LYS A 82 -8.44 14.89 3.52
N VAL A 83 -7.69 15.56 2.62
CA VAL A 83 -6.76 14.89 1.70
C VAL A 83 -5.33 15.27 2.10
N ILE A 84 -4.47 14.26 2.22
CA ILE A 84 -3.03 14.39 2.46
C ILE A 84 -2.29 13.69 1.34
N CYS A 85 -1.66 14.44 0.46
CA CYS A 85 -0.79 13.91 -0.57
C CYS A 85 0.66 14.11 -0.15
N LEU A 86 1.47 13.04 -0.26
CA LEU A 86 2.87 13.07 0.16
C LEU A 86 3.72 12.06 -0.62
N VAL A 87 5.02 12.31 -0.64
CA VAL A 87 6.04 11.35 -1.06
C VAL A 87 6.62 10.71 0.20
N PRO A 88 6.59 9.37 0.36
CA PRO A 88 7.17 8.72 1.52
C PRO A 88 8.70 8.79 1.50
N ASP A 89 9.31 8.88 2.66
CA ASP A 89 10.77 8.83 2.82
C ASP A 89 11.15 7.66 3.75
N PRO A 90 11.93 6.68 3.26
CA PRO A 90 12.37 6.48 1.87
C PRO A 90 11.19 6.16 0.92
N TYR A 91 11.36 6.45 -0.39
CA TYR A 91 10.36 6.16 -1.42
C TYR A 91 10.24 4.65 -1.69
N THR A 92 9.65 3.94 -0.75
CA THR A 92 9.50 2.48 -0.71
C THR A 92 8.27 2.10 0.11
N THR A 93 7.78 0.85 -0.02
CA THR A 93 6.69 0.33 0.83
C THR A 93 7.04 0.37 2.33
N ARG A 94 8.33 0.24 2.66
CA ARG A 94 8.82 0.41 4.04
C ARG A 94 8.64 1.86 4.52
N GLY A 95 8.96 2.83 3.68
CA GLY A 95 8.74 4.24 3.98
C GLY A 95 7.26 4.60 4.05
N GLU A 96 6.42 4.00 3.20
CA GLU A 96 4.95 4.17 3.27
C GLU A 96 4.41 3.69 4.62
N ALA A 97 4.88 2.55 5.13
CA ALA A 97 4.47 2.06 6.44
C ALA A 97 4.94 2.96 7.60
N ALA A 98 6.18 3.47 7.52
CA ALA A 98 6.68 4.44 8.51
C ALA A 98 5.91 5.77 8.44
N THR A 99 5.60 6.24 7.25
CA THR A 99 4.76 7.42 7.04
C THR A 99 3.38 7.26 7.68
N LEU A 100 2.76 6.08 7.52
CA LEU A 100 1.49 5.79 8.17
C LEU A 100 1.62 5.83 9.69
N ARG A 101 2.66 5.22 10.27
CA ARG A 101 2.96 5.27 11.71
C ARG A 101 3.02 6.72 12.20
N ASP A 102 3.79 7.55 11.52
CA ASP A 102 4.04 8.92 11.96
C ASP A 102 2.79 9.81 11.80
N LEU A 103 1.99 9.57 10.75
CA LEU A 103 0.69 10.22 10.59
C LEU A 103 -0.31 9.74 11.62
N ALA A 104 -0.38 8.43 11.90
CA ALA A 104 -1.27 7.87 12.91
C ALA A 104 -0.99 8.45 14.29
N ALA A 105 0.27 8.55 14.67
CA ALA A 105 0.67 9.18 15.93
C ALA A 105 0.26 10.66 16.00
N ARG A 106 0.47 11.43 14.93
CA ARG A 106 0.12 12.86 14.87
C ARG A 106 -1.38 13.14 14.85
N HIS A 107 -2.16 12.25 14.25
CA HIS A 107 -3.60 12.40 14.08
C HIS A 107 -4.42 11.55 15.04
N HIS A 108 -3.75 10.76 15.92
CA HIS A 108 -4.38 9.85 16.87
C HIS A 108 -5.28 8.79 16.20
N TRP A 109 -4.86 8.30 15.01
CA TRP A 109 -5.58 7.21 14.34
C TRP A 109 -5.34 5.89 15.05
N SER A 110 -6.39 5.10 15.17
CA SER A 110 -6.39 3.80 15.83
C SER A 110 -6.33 2.62 14.85
N ASP A 111 -6.69 2.85 13.60
CA ASP A 111 -6.64 1.87 12.53
C ASP A 111 -6.55 2.52 11.14
N ALA A 112 -6.25 1.73 10.12
CA ALA A 112 -6.17 2.18 8.75
C ALA A 112 -6.63 1.11 7.75
N VAL A 113 -7.19 1.56 6.61
CA VAL A 113 -7.34 0.76 5.40
C VAL A 113 -6.30 1.21 4.38
N VAL A 114 -5.45 0.29 3.91
CA VAL A 114 -4.44 0.54 2.89
C VAL A 114 -4.87 -0.09 1.58
N LEU A 115 -4.99 0.71 0.54
CA LEU A 115 -5.35 0.29 -0.82
C LEU A 115 -4.10 0.23 -1.69
N THR A 116 -3.86 -0.91 -2.33
CA THR A 116 -2.69 -1.15 -3.18
C THR A 116 -2.98 -2.10 -4.33
N ASP A 117 -2.07 -2.17 -5.30
CA ASP A 117 -2.15 -3.12 -6.42
C ASP A 117 -2.13 -4.59 -5.96
N PRO A 118 -2.84 -5.49 -6.66
CA PRO A 118 -2.88 -6.92 -6.35
C PRO A 118 -1.52 -7.55 -6.09
N PRO A 119 -0.50 -7.39 -6.95
CA PRO A 119 0.81 -8.02 -6.72
C PRO A 119 1.57 -7.43 -5.54
N HIS A 120 1.17 -6.25 -5.05
CA HIS A 120 1.80 -5.58 -3.92
C HIS A 120 1.20 -5.95 -2.56
N VAL A 121 -0.02 -6.51 -2.51
CA VAL A 121 -0.77 -6.78 -1.27
C VAL A 121 0.06 -7.54 -0.24
N THR A 122 0.68 -8.65 -0.63
CA THR A 122 1.44 -9.50 0.30
C THR A 122 2.66 -8.77 0.89
N ARG A 123 3.40 -8.03 0.05
CA ARG A 123 4.54 -7.22 0.51
C ARG A 123 4.10 -6.06 1.39
N THR A 124 3.05 -5.37 0.98
CA THR A 124 2.48 -4.24 1.74
C THR A 124 2.05 -4.69 3.14
N ARG A 125 1.35 -5.83 3.24
CA ARG A 125 0.93 -6.37 4.54
C ARG A 125 2.12 -6.57 5.47
N VAL A 126 3.19 -7.23 5.03
CA VAL A 126 4.37 -7.46 5.85
C VAL A 126 4.94 -6.15 6.40
N TRP A 127 5.04 -5.13 5.57
CA TRP A 127 5.58 -3.85 6.03
C TRP A 127 4.62 -3.09 6.94
N MET A 128 3.31 -3.13 6.67
CA MET A 128 2.30 -2.50 7.52
C MET A 128 2.23 -3.17 8.89
N ASP A 129 2.16 -4.50 8.95
CA ASP A 129 2.13 -5.27 10.22
C ASP A 129 3.35 -4.98 11.09
N ARG A 130 4.50 -4.74 10.48
CA ARG A 130 5.75 -4.51 11.21
C ARG A 130 5.98 -3.05 11.61
N CYS A 131 5.60 -2.11 10.76
CA CYS A 131 6.08 -0.73 10.85
C CYS A 131 4.99 0.34 11.03
N ALA A 132 3.72 0.03 10.80
CA ALA A 132 2.66 1.04 10.91
C ALA A 132 2.27 1.39 12.35
N ALA A 133 2.56 0.53 13.32
CA ALA A 133 2.26 0.67 14.75
C ALA A 133 0.76 0.78 15.10
N ILE A 134 -0.13 0.59 14.13
CA ILE A 134 -1.58 0.51 14.29
C ILE A 134 -2.08 -0.68 13.45
N PRO A 135 -3.25 -1.26 13.75
CA PRO A 135 -3.92 -2.25 12.91
C PRO A 135 -4.17 -1.72 11.50
N VAL A 136 -3.81 -2.52 10.49
CA VAL A 136 -3.99 -2.16 9.08
C VAL A 136 -4.71 -3.27 8.33
N THR A 137 -5.80 -2.93 7.66
CA THR A 137 -6.45 -3.81 6.67
C THR A 137 -5.93 -3.48 5.27
N VAL A 138 -5.26 -4.42 4.62
CA VAL A 138 -4.75 -4.22 3.26
C VAL A 138 -5.78 -4.70 2.24
N VAL A 139 -6.23 -3.80 1.38
CA VAL A 139 -7.25 -4.01 0.35
C VAL A 139 -6.63 -3.98 -1.03
N GLU A 140 -7.04 -4.93 -1.87
CA GLU A 140 -6.63 -5.03 -3.27
C GLU A 140 -7.39 -4.03 -4.14
N ALA A 141 -6.68 -3.35 -5.03
CA ALA A 141 -7.29 -2.58 -6.09
C ALA A 141 -7.96 -3.48 -7.13
N THR A 142 -9.14 -3.10 -7.57
CA THR A 142 -10.00 -3.92 -8.45
C THR A 142 -9.93 -3.50 -9.92
N ASP A 143 -9.23 -2.43 -10.26
CA ASP A 143 -9.09 -1.98 -11.63
C ASP A 143 -8.28 -2.96 -12.49
N ARG A 144 -8.55 -2.94 -13.81
CA ARG A 144 -7.93 -3.90 -14.74
C ARG A 144 -6.46 -3.61 -15.03
N ALA A 145 -6.03 -2.36 -14.87
CA ALA A 145 -4.67 -1.93 -15.20
C ALA A 145 -3.63 -2.55 -14.23
N SER A 146 -4.04 -2.77 -12.99
CA SER A 146 -3.18 -3.28 -11.92
C SER A 146 -2.95 -4.80 -11.95
N ARG A 147 -3.65 -5.55 -12.82
CA ARG A 147 -3.62 -7.03 -12.82
C ARG A 147 -2.51 -7.67 -13.66
N HIS A 148 -1.76 -6.87 -14.42
CA HIS A 148 -0.68 -7.42 -15.26
C HIS A 148 0.58 -7.71 -14.45
N VAL A 149 0.75 -8.96 -14.06
CA VAL A 149 1.96 -9.44 -13.38
C VAL A 149 2.75 -10.32 -14.34
N ASN A 150 3.98 -9.92 -14.64
CA ASN A 150 4.93 -10.74 -15.37
C ASN A 150 5.88 -11.45 -14.41
N LEU A 151 6.64 -12.45 -14.90
CA LEU A 151 7.55 -13.24 -14.08
C LEU A 151 8.57 -12.39 -13.32
N ARG A 152 9.09 -11.31 -13.94
CA ARG A 152 10.01 -10.36 -13.31
C ARG A 152 9.33 -9.62 -12.16
N GLY A 153 8.07 -9.24 -12.33
CA GLY A 153 7.27 -8.62 -11.28
C GLY A 153 7.05 -9.55 -10.09
N VAL A 154 6.74 -10.84 -10.34
CA VAL A 154 6.62 -11.85 -9.27
C VAL A 154 7.92 -11.96 -8.49
N ALA A 155 9.06 -12.13 -9.18
CA ALA A 155 10.37 -12.23 -8.53
C ALA A 155 10.69 -10.97 -7.69
N TYR A 156 10.40 -9.78 -8.22
CA TYR A 156 10.59 -8.52 -7.50
C TYR A 156 9.73 -8.44 -6.24
N GLN A 157 8.45 -8.83 -6.31
CA GLN A 157 7.56 -8.81 -5.15
C GLN A 157 7.96 -9.85 -4.10
N SER A 158 8.37 -11.06 -4.54
CA SER A 158 8.88 -12.11 -3.65
C SER A 158 10.16 -11.66 -2.92
N ALA A 159 11.11 -11.05 -3.64
CA ALA A 159 12.30 -10.48 -3.03
C ALA A 159 11.96 -9.39 -2.00
N GLY A 160 11.04 -8.48 -2.35
CA GLY A 160 10.56 -7.44 -1.45
C GLY A 160 9.87 -7.99 -0.19
N TRP A 161 9.17 -9.11 -0.30
CA TRP A 161 8.59 -9.81 0.84
C TRP A 161 9.68 -10.40 1.75
N VAL A 162 10.70 -11.07 1.20
CA VAL A 162 11.83 -11.63 1.98
C VAL A 162 12.59 -10.51 2.71
N VAL A 163 12.89 -9.42 2.01
CA VAL A 163 13.53 -8.25 2.61
C VAL A 163 12.69 -7.69 3.75
N GLY A 164 11.37 -7.66 3.58
CA GLY A 164 10.42 -7.24 4.61
C GLY A 164 10.46 -8.09 5.88
N GLN A 165 10.93 -9.33 5.84
CA GLN A 165 11.04 -10.18 7.04
C GLN A 165 12.27 -9.84 7.91
N VAL A 166 13.33 -9.32 7.32
CA VAL A 166 14.63 -9.16 7.99
C VAL A 166 15.05 -7.70 8.20
N GLN A 167 14.60 -6.79 7.36
CA GLN A 167 14.99 -5.38 7.44
C GLN A 167 14.20 -4.65 8.54
N SER A 168 14.86 -3.80 9.33
CA SER A 168 14.22 -2.97 10.36
C SER A 168 13.32 -1.89 9.78
N CYS A 169 12.38 -1.38 10.58
CA CYS A 169 11.61 -0.17 10.25
C CYS A 169 12.54 1.06 10.23
N PRO A 170 12.25 2.07 9.39
CA PRO A 170 13.00 3.32 9.39
C PRO A 170 12.67 4.17 10.60
#